data_72326255b02aca24f900b75e2aff505f
#
_entry.id   72326255b02aca24f900b75e2aff505f
#
_cell.length_a   1.000
_cell.length_b   1.000
_cell.length_c   1.000
_cell.angle_alpha   90.00
_cell.angle_beta   90.00
_cell.angle_gamma   90.00
#
_symmetry.space_group_name_H-M   'P 1'
#
loop_
_entity.id
_entity.type
_entity.pdbx_description
1 polymer ?
#
loop_
_entity_poly.entity_id
_entity_poly.type
_entity_poly.pdbx_seq_one_letter_code
_entity_poly.pdbx_strand_id
1 'polypeptide(L)'
;MNGGIEPSGYYDKCNVPAETISISEGGNSCGYVQFNASPFWSGGHCYTLNDINSNADGRYLYHFLKSHESAIMKLRIGTGLPNIQKKDLEKFNVTLPSMAIQKSTSAFLAALENKVINEEELLGKIQAQKQYFLSQM
;
A
#
# COMPACT_ATOMS: atom_id res chain seq x y z
N MET A 1 0.09 11.80 3.88
CA MET A 1 -1.03 10.84 3.78
C MET A 1 -2.07 11.16 4.84
N ASN A 2 -3.34 11.17 4.52
CA ASN A 2 -4.43 11.50 5.44
C ASN A 2 -5.66 10.61 5.19
N GLY A 3 -5.45 9.32 5.09
CA GLY A 3 -6.49 8.30 4.91
C GLY A 3 -7.04 8.13 3.49
N GLY A 4 -6.49 8.80 2.49
CA GLY A 4 -6.83 8.61 1.08
C GLY A 4 -5.99 7.52 0.40
N ILE A 5 -6.34 7.17 -0.84
CA ILE A 5 -5.51 6.35 -1.74
C ILE A 5 -4.32 7.18 -2.24
N GLU A 6 -4.57 8.43 -2.58
CA GLU A 6 -3.58 9.39 -3.04
C GLU A 6 -3.14 10.32 -1.90
N PRO A 7 -1.92 10.89 -1.98
CA PRO A 7 -1.50 11.93 -1.07
C PRO A 7 -2.46 13.13 -1.10
N SER A 8 -2.91 13.61 0.05
CA SER A 8 -3.75 14.82 0.14
C SER A 8 -2.96 16.11 -0.05
N GLY A 9 -1.64 16.04 -0.16
CA GLY A 9 -0.74 17.15 -0.37
C GLY A 9 0.70 16.78 -0.06
N TYR A 10 1.59 17.75 -0.19
CA TYR A 10 3.02 17.60 0.07
C TYR A 10 3.43 18.51 1.23
N TYR A 11 4.39 18.03 2.04
CA TYR A 11 4.92 18.71 3.19
C TYR A 11 6.45 18.51 3.25
N ASP A 12 7.16 19.51 3.75
CA ASP A 12 8.63 19.50 3.82
C ASP A 12 9.20 18.67 4.98
N LYS A 13 8.33 18.15 5.86
CA LYS A 13 8.70 17.29 6.99
C LYS A 13 8.03 15.93 6.89
N CYS A 14 8.64 14.95 7.54
CA CYS A 14 8.07 13.63 7.71
C CYS A 14 8.01 13.24 9.19
N ASN A 15 7.00 12.47 9.56
CA ASN A 15 6.86 11.87 10.90
C ASN A 15 6.82 10.34 10.85
N VAL A 16 6.89 9.77 9.64
CA VAL A 16 6.93 8.33 9.40
C VAL A 16 8.09 8.02 8.46
N PRO A 17 8.94 7.02 8.78
CA PRO A 17 10.06 6.63 7.93
C PRO A 17 9.61 5.98 6.63
N ALA A 18 10.56 5.84 5.69
CA ALA A 18 10.40 5.04 4.49
C ALA A 18 10.09 3.57 4.83
N GLU A 19 9.64 2.84 3.82
CA GLU A 19 9.32 1.41 3.90
C GLU A 19 8.28 1.05 4.98
N THR A 20 7.33 1.94 5.21
CA THR A 20 6.28 1.77 6.20
C THR A 20 4.95 1.43 5.54
N ILE A 21 4.26 0.43 6.10
CA ILE A 21 2.89 0.09 5.70
C ILE A 21 1.92 1.06 6.36
N SER A 22 0.99 1.57 5.57
CA SER A 22 -0.11 2.38 6.07
C SER A 22 -1.47 1.78 5.70
N ILE A 23 -2.46 2.00 6.57
CA ILE A 23 -3.84 1.54 6.37
C ILE A 23 -4.76 2.74 6.60
N SER A 24 -5.59 3.04 5.62
CA SER A 24 -6.57 4.13 5.73
C SER A 24 -7.58 3.84 6.85
N GLU A 25 -7.71 4.75 7.80
CA GLU A 25 -8.63 4.61 8.93
C GLU A 25 -10.07 4.89 8.55
N GLY A 26 -10.31 5.86 7.67
CA GLY A 26 -11.65 6.36 7.44
C GLY A 26 -11.97 6.79 6.01
N GLY A 27 -13.24 7.13 5.81
CA GLY A 27 -13.77 7.55 4.52
C GLY A 27 -13.96 6.42 3.51
N ASN A 28 -14.09 6.78 2.23
CA ASN A 28 -14.36 5.81 1.16
C ASN A 28 -13.22 4.81 0.93
N SER A 29 -11.99 5.20 1.26
CA SER A 29 -10.78 4.36 1.17
C SER A 29 -10.47 3.61 2.47
N CYS A 30 -11.38 3.61 3.43
CA CYS A 30 -11.23 2.94 4.72
C CYS A 30 -10.81 1.46 4.54
N GLY A 31 -9.66 1.10 5.10
CA GLY A 31 -9.06 -0.23 4.96
C GLY A 31 -8.09 -0.38 3.79
N TYR A 32 -7.87 0.66 2.98
CA TYR A 32 -6.88 0.63 1.91
C TYR A 32 -5.47 0.47 2.48
N VAL A 33 -4.76 -0.56 2.02
CA VAL A 33 -3.41 -0.90 2.44
C VAL A 33 -2.41 -0.38 1.42
N GLN A 34 -1.41 0.35 1.89
CA GLN A 34 -0.37 0.95 1.04
C GLN A 34 1.02 0.72 1.62
N PHE A 35 2.00 0.49 0.74
CA PHE A 35 3.42 0.50 1.09
C PHE A 35 4.04 1.83 0.67
N ASN A 36 4.67 2.51 1.62
CA ASN A 36 5.27 3.81 1.41
C ASN A 36 6.79 3.66 1.33
N ALA A 37 7.33 3.68 0.12
CA ALA A 37 8.77 3.51 -0.13
C ALA A 37 9.62 4.71 0.30
N SER A 38 9.01 5.88 0.47
CA SER A 38 9.66 7.12 0.89
C SER A 38 9.13 7.61 2.23
N PRO A 39 9.90 8.37 3.01
CA PRO A 39 9.39 9.00 4.22
C PRO A 39 8.19 9.90 3.90
N PHE A 40 7.23 9.97 4.80
CA PHE A 40 6.03 10.77 4.59
C PHE A 40 5.49 11.39 5.87
N TRP A 41 4.56 12.32 5.73
CA TRP A 41 3.77 12.84 6.84
C TRP A 41 2.45 12.07 6.93
N SER A 42 2.25 11.37 8.05
CA SER A 42 0.98 10.74 8.38
C SER A 42 0.12 11.74 9.16
N GLY A 43 -1.07 12.02 8.63
CA GLY A 43 -2.11 12.78 9.31
C GLY A 43 -2.99 11.91 10.21
N GLY A 44 -4.08 12.47 10.71
CA GLY A 44 -4.92 11.87 11.75
C GLY A 44 -5.81 10.69 11.34
N HIS A 45 -5.88 10.35 10.05
CA HIS A 45 -6.80 9.32 9.53
C HIS A 45 -6.08 8.18 8.80
N CYS A 46 -4.89 7.84 9.27
CA CYS A 46 -4.05 6.82 8.68
C CYS A 46 -3.31 6.06 9.77
N TYR A 47 -3.52 4.76 9.86
CA TYR A 47 -2.71 3.88 10.68
C TYR A 47 -1.38 3.60 10.00
N THR A 48 -0.29 3.58 10.76
CA THR A 48 1.04 3.19 10.30
C THR A 48 1.52 2.01 11.13
N LEU A 49 2.08 1.00 10.48
CA LEU A 49 2.67 -0.15 11.15
C LEU A 49 4.15 0.13 11.41
N ASN A 50 4.44 0.50 12.63
CA ASN A 50 5.79 0.75 13.12
C ASN A 50 6.28 -0.45 13.93
N ASP A 51 7.58 -0.58 14.13
CA ASP A 51 8.20 -1.59 14.99
C ASP A 51 7.77 -3.02 14.66
N ILE A 52 7.83 -3.37 13.36
CA ILE A 52 7.51 -4.72 12.91
C ILE A 52 8.44 -5.72 13.61
N ASN A 53 7.87 -6.74 14.23
CA ASN A 53 8.61 -7.77 14.95
C ASN A 53 9.61 -8.47 14.02
N SER A 54 10.76 -8.86 14.56
CA SER A 54 11.85 -9.51 13.82
C SER A 54 11.49 -10.87 13.17
N ASN A 55 10.36 -11.47 13.53
CA ASN A 55 9.82 -12.67 12.87
C ASN A 55 8.96 -12.36 11.63
N ALA A 56 8.76 -11.08 11.29
CA ALA A 56 8.01 -10.65 10.13
C ALA A 56 8.88 -9.85 9.17
N ASP A 57 8.86 -10.22 7.89
CA ASP A 57 9.38 -9.42 6.79
C ASP A 57 8.36 -8.35 6.39
N GLY A 58 8.76 -7.09 6.39
CA GLY A 58 7.85 -5.96 6.14
C GLY A 58 7.19 -5.99 4.77
N ARG A 59 7.91 -6.43 3.72
CA ARG A 59 7.36 -6.58 2.37
C ARG A 59 6.38 -7.73 2.29
N TYR A 60 6.70 -8.86 2.91
CA TYR A 60 5.78 -9.99 3.02
C TYR A 60 4.49 -9.56 3.74
N LEU A 61 4.63 -8.87 4.87
CA LEU A 61 3.48 -8.37 5.64
C LEU A 61 2.60 -7.45 4.79
N TYR A 62 3.22 -6.54 4.03
CA TYR A 62 2.48 -5.70 3.09
C TYR A 62 1.67 -6.53 2.08
N HIS A 63 2.30 -7.47 1.40
CA HIS A 63 1.62 -8.31 0.41
C HIS A 63 0.51 -9.15 1.04
N PHE A 64 0.74 -9.68 2.24
CA PHE A 64 -0.28 -10.40 2.99
C PHE A 64 -1.49 -9.52 3.30
N LEU A 65 -1.27 -8.34 3.88
CA LEU A 65 -2.34 -7.39 4.20
C LEU A 65 -3.05 -6.90 2.93
N LYS A 66 -2.30 -6.63 1.87
CA LYS A 66 -2.86 -6.23 0.58
C LYS A 66 -3.76 -7.31 -0.04
N SER A 67 -3.35 -8.56 0.01
CA SER A 67 -4.18 -9.69 -0.46
C SER A 67 -5.45 -9.90 0.38
N HIS A 68 -5.45 -9.43 1.64
CA HIS A 68 -6.59 -9.48 2.55
C HIS A 68 -7.31 -8.13 2.72
N GLU A 69 -7.01 -7.16 1.87
CA GLU A 69 -7.56 -5.80 1.95
C GLU A 69 -9.09 -5.78 2.04
N SER A 70 -9.76 -6.64 1.27
CA SER A 70 -11.23 -6.76 1.33
C SER A 70 -11.75 -7.22 2.69
N ALA A 71 -10.99 -8.06 3.40
CA ALA A 71 -11.34 -8.50 4.76
C ALA A 71 -11.09 -7.37 5.77
N ILE A 72 -10.01 -6.61 5.60
CA ILE A 72 -9.71 -5.42 6.43
C ILE A 72 -10.82 -4.37 6.23
N MET A 73 -11.23 -4.12 4.99
CA MET A 73 -12.32 -3.19 4.68
C MET A 73 -13.66 -3.57 5.32
N LYS A 74 -13.90 -4.86 5.57
CA LYS A 74 -15.12 -5.33 6.26
C LYS A 74 -15.13 -5.01 7.76
N LEU A 75 -14.00 -4.63 8.35
CA LEU A 75 -13.91 -4.19 9.75
C LEU A 75 -14.49 -2.79 9.96
N ARG A 76 -14.77 -2.07 8.89
CA ARG A 76 -15.31 -0.70 8.95
C ARG A 76 -16.70 -0.67 9.57
N ILE A 77 -16.94 0.34 10.37
CA ILE A 77 -18.22 0.66 11.00
C ILE A 77 -18.68 2.05 10.56
N GLY A 78 -20.00 2.28 10.59
CA GLY A 78 -20.62 3.55 10.19
C GLY A 78 -21.09 3.55 8.73
N THR A 79 -22.16 4.29 8.46
CA THR A 79 -22.81 4.36 7.15
C THR A 79 -22.51 5.65 6.37
N GLY A 80 -22.23 6.77 7.07
CA GLY A 80 -21.92 8.05 6.42
C GLY A 80 -20.42 8.27 6.22
N LEU A 81 -19.66 8.21 7.29
CA LEU A 81 -18.20 8.27 7.27
C LEU A 81 -17.67 6.98 7.93
N PRO A 82 -17.51 5.91 7.16
CA PRO A 82 -17.04 4.64 7.71
C PRO A 82 -15.62 4.79 8.24
N ASN A 83 -15.33 4.10 9.35
CA ASN A 83 -13.98 4.00 9.86
C ASN A 83 -13.68 2.59 10.41
N ILE A 84 -12.41 2.25 10.51
CA ILE A 84 -11.91 1.06 11.20
C ILE A 84 -11.37 1.50 12.57
N GLN A 85 -11.87 0.88 13.63
CA GLN A 85 -11.32 1.13 14.95
C GLN A 85 -10.01 0.38 15.15
N LYS A 86 -9.04 1.04 15.79
CA LYS A 86 -7.73 0.45 16.06
C LYS A 86 -7.82 -0.92 16.72
N LYS A 87 -8.67 -1.06 17.74
CA LYS A 87 -8.91 -2.32 18.47
C LYS A 87 -9.38 -3.49 17.59
N ASP A 88 -10.08 -3.19 16.49
CA ASP A 88 -10.59 -4.22 15.59
C ASP A 88 -9.50 -4.58 14.54
N LEU A 89 -8.74 -3.60 14.08
CA LEU A 89 -7.57 -3.84 13.24
C LEU A 89 -6.49 -4.65 13.97
N GLU A 90 -6.23 -4.38 15.25
CA GLU A 90 -5.26 -5.11 16.07
C GLU A 90 -5.62 -6.60 16.26
N LYS A 91 -6.88 -6.98 16.10
CA LYS A 91 -7.33 -8.37 16.14
C LYS A 91 -7.23 -9.09 14.80
N PHE A 92 -6.84 -8.38 13.74
CA PHE A 92 -6.72 -9.00 12.44
C PHE A 92 -5.57 -10.02 12.44
N ASN A 93 -5.90 -11.28 12.17
CA ASN A 93 -4.94 -12.38 12.24
C ASN A 93 -4.02 -12.38 11.00
N VAL A 94 -2.72 -12.39 11.25
CA VAL A 94 -1.69 -12.50 10.23
C VAL A 94 -0.99 -13.86 10.37
N THR A 95 -0.96 -14.63 9.29
CA THR A 95 -0.22 -15.89 9.25
C THR A 95 1.16 -15.66 8.68
N LEU A 96 2.19 -15.97 9.47
CA LEU A 96 3.59 -15.83 9.08
C LEU A 96 4.23 -17.21 8.90
N PRO A 97 4.64 -17.58 7.68
CA PRO A 97 5.50 -18.75 7.46
C PRO A 97 6.92 -18.48 7.96
N SER A 98 7.84 -19.42 7.75
CA SER A 98 9.24 -19.20 8.10
C SER A 98 9.82 -17.97 7.39
N MET A 99 10.78 -17.30 8.00
CA MET A 99 11.42 -16.09 7.44
C MET A 99 12.00 -16.35 6.04
N ALA A 100 12.52 -17.56 5.78
CA ALA A 100 13.03 -17.93 4.46
C ALA A 100 11.92 -17.89 3.39
N ILE A 101 10.72 -18.39 3.72
CA ILE A 101 9.55 -18.34 2.81
C ILE A 101 9.08 -16.90 2.66
N GLN A 102 9.00 -16.12 3.74
CA GLN A 102 8.61 -14.71 3.67
C GLN A 102 9.51 -13.94 2.69
N LYS A 103 10.83 -14.04 2.86
CA LYS A 103 11.80 -13.34 2.00
C LYS A 103 11.76 -13.79 0.55
N SER A 104 11.67 -15.10 0.29
CA SER A 104 11.58 -15.61 -1.09
C SER A 104 10.30 -15.16 -1.78
N THR A 105 9.17 -15.16 -1.07
CA THR A 105 7.89 -14.67 -1.58
C THR A 105 7.94 -13.18 -1.88
N SER A 106 8.46 -12.37 -0.96
CA SER A 106 8.63 -10.92 -1.16
C SER A 106 9.49 -10.60 -2.36
N ALA A 107 10.62 -11.28 -2.53
CA ALA A 107 11.51 -11.08 -3.67
C ALA A 107 10.85 -11.45 -5.00
N PHE A 108 10.10 -12.56 -5.03
CA PHE A 108 9.35 -12.96 -6.23
C PHE A 108 8.27 -11.96 -6.60
N LEU A 109 7.48 -11.51 -5.63
CA LEU A 109 6.42 -10.52 -5.88
C LEU A 109 7.00 -9.18 -6.32
N ALA A 110 8.09 -8.72 -5.71
CA ALA A 110 8.79 -7.50 -6.14
C ALA A 110 9.30 -7.58 -7.59
N ALA A 111 9.80 -8.75 -8.00
CA ALA A 111 10.24 -8.97 -9.38
C ALA A 111 9.06 -8.91 -10.36
N LEU A 112 7.90 -9.45 -9.99
CA LEU A 112 6.67 -9.35 -10.81
C LEU A 112 6.16 -7.92 -10.89
N GLU A 113 6.12 -7.18 -9.78
CA GLU A 113 5.72 -5.76 -9.75
C GLU A 113 6.62 -4.91 -10.66
N ASN A 114 7.94 -5.09 -10.57
CA ASN A 114 8.89 -4.40 -11.44
C ASN A 114 8.66 -4.74 -12.92
N LYS A 115 8.34 -5.99 -13.23
CA LYS A 115 8.01 -6.37 -14.60
C LYS A 115 6.75 -5.67 -15.09
N VAL A 116 5.70 -5.62 -14.29
CA VAL A 116 4.45 -4.90 -14.63
C VAL A 116 4.74 -3.43 -14.91
N ILE A 117 5.47 -2.75 -14.03
CA ILE A 117 5.85 -1.34 -14.20
C ILE A 117 6.61 -1.12 -15.53
N ASN A 118 7.60 -1.97 -15.83
CA ASN A 118 8.37 -1.85 -17.06
C ASN A 118 7.51 -2.05 -18.32
N GLU A 119 6.57 -3.00 -18.30
CA GLU A 119 5.66 -3.23 -19.43
C GLU A 119 4.67 -2.08 -19.62
N GLU A 120 4.17 -1.49 -18.53
CA GLU A 120 3.30 -0.31 -18.56
C GLU A 120 4.04 0.91 -19.13
N GLU A 121 5.29 1.14 -18.75
CA GLU A 121 6.13 2.20 -19.32
C GLU A 121 6.38 1.98 -20.81
N LEU A 122 6.67 0.74 -21.21
CA LEU A 122 6.87 0.39 -22.62
C LEU A 122 5.59 0.62 -23.41
N LEU A 123 4.45 0.21 -22.90
CA LEU A 123 3.15 0.45 -23.53
C LEU A 123 2.89 1.95 -23.71
N GLY A 124 3.17 2.76 -22.68
CA GLY A 124 3.05 4.22 -22.77
C GLY A 124 3.92 4.82 -23.88
N LYS A 125 5.18 4.38 -24.01
CA LYS A 125 6.09 4.82 -25.07
C LYS A 125 5.58 4.45 -26.46
N ILE A 126 5.09 3.21 -26.65
CA ILE A 126 4.52 2.75 -27.91
C ILE A 126 3.25 3.53 -28.29
N GLN A 127 2.38 3.79 -27.31
CA GLN A 127 1.18 4.61 -27.52
C GLN A 127 1.53 6.05 -27.92
N ALA A 128 2.50 6.67 -27.28
CA ALA A 128 2.98 8.00 -27.63
C ALA A 128 3.57 8.03 -29.05
N GLN A 129 4.37 7.02 -29.41
CA GLN A 129 4.93 6.90 -30.77
C GLN A 129 3.82 6.72 -31.82
N LYS A 130 2.82 5.87 -31.54
CA LYS A 130 1.65 5.72 -32.42
C LYS A 130 0.96 7.07 -32.62
N GLN A 131 0.71 7.81 -31.56
CA GLN A 131 0.03 9.10 -31.63
C GLN A 131 0.84 10.13 -32.41
N TYR A 132 2.16 10.14 -32.24
CA TYR A 132 3.03 10.98 -33.03
C TYR A 132 2.89 10.70 -34.52
N PHE A 133 2.95 9.46 -34.99
CA PHE A 133 2.78 9.13 -36.41
C PHE A 133 1.41 9.51 -36.95
N LEU A 134 0.35 9.28 -36.16
CA LEU A 134 -1.01 9.68 -36.57
C LEU A 134 -1.14 11.20 -36.72
N SER A 135 -0.42 11.98 -35.93
CA SER A 135 -0.44 13.44 -36.02
C SER A 135 0.33 13.99 -37.24
N GLN A 136 1.17 13.18 -37.91
CA GLN A 136 1.88 13.54 -39.12
C GLN A 136 1.09 13.23 -40.41
N MET A 137 0.00 12.50 -40.27
CA MET A 137 -0.89 12.18 -41.41
C MET A 137 -1.88 13.32 -41.69
#